data_1481dabf6824a4e57870828f71ef4d49
#
_entry.id   1481dabf6824a4e57870828f71ef4d49
#
_cell.length_a   1.000
_cell.length_b   1.000
_cell.length_c   1.000
_cell.angle_alpha   90.00
_cell.angle_beta   90.00
_cell.angle_gamma   90.00
#
_symmetry.space_group_name_H-M   'P 1'
#
loop_
_entity.id
_entity.type
_entity.pdbx_description
1 polymer ?
#
loop_
_entity_poly.entity_id
_entity_poly.type
_entity_poly.pdbx_seq_one_letter_code
_entity_poly.pdbx_strand_id
1 'polypeptide(L)'
;MGDFVMIKYIVEQKEYFDRTYGNTYFSARVIDTDGDEVLRLPFQYGYGSHCQRLVADALNCATEEIYVSLSKGTQAEVKSWGHEITGPYRVIIDGKGKTYATMPEVYAAIEGKTAKVKDSSGTVFIQRK
;
A
#
# COMPACT_ATOMS: atom_id res chain seq x y z
N MET A 1 20.05 7.18 -26.23
CA MET A 1 20.06 6.18 -25.20
C MET A 1 18.99 6.52 -24.15
N GLY A 2 18.13 5.59 -23.85
CA GLY A 2 17.08 5.81 -22.88
C GLY A 2 17.59 5.81 -21.45
N ASP A 3 16.93 6.56 -20.59
CA ASP A 3 17.21 6.54 -19.19
C ASP A 3 16.78 5.21 -18.59
N PHE A 4 17.63 4.65 -17.75
CA PHE A 4 17.26 3.47 -16.98
C PHE A 4 16.41 3.88 -15.80
N VAL A 5 15.17 3.42 -15.78
CA VAL A 5 14.36 3.49 -14.58
C VAL A 5 14.45 2.14 -13.89
N MET A 6 15.08 2.12 -12.72
CA MET A 6 15.19 0.90 -11.95
C MET A 6 13.91 0.68 -11.15
N ILE A 7 13.30 -0.50 -11.31
CA ILE A 7 12.13 -0.86 -10.51
C ILE A 7 12.58 -1.06 -9.06
N LYS A 8 11.97 -0.32 -8.15
CA LYS A 8 12.24 -0.40 -6.71
C LYS A 8 11.17 -1.20 -5.98
N TYR A 9 9.95 -1.23 -6.52
CA TYR A 9 8.81 -1.86 -5.86
C TYR A 9 7.97 -2.63 -6.85
N ILE A 10 7.42 -3.75 -6.38
CA ILE A 10 6.47 -4.55 -7.14
C ILE A 10 5.15 -4.49 -6.39
N VAL A 11 4.10 -4.05 -7.08
CA VAL A 11 2.75 -4.00 -6.55
C VAL A 11 1.99 -5.23 -7.02
N GLU A 12 1.57 -6.06 -6.09
CA GLU A 12 0.67 -7.17 -6.38
C GLU A 12 -0.75 -6.71 -6.12
N GLN A 13 -1.41 -6.20 -7.16
CA GLN A 13 -2.76 -5.66 -7.10
C GLN A 13 -3.78 -6.73 -7.45
N LYS A 14 -4.80 -6.88 -6.60
CA LYS A 14 -5.96 -7.71 -6.89
C LYS A 14 -7.17 -6.83 -7.10
N GLU A 15 -7.98 -7.15 -8.11
CA GLU A 15 -9.10 -6.32 -8.53
C GLU A 15 -10.39 -7.14 -8.58
N TYR A 16 -11.49 -6.52 -8.12
CA TYR A 16 -12.83 -7.07 -8.17
C TYR A 16 -13.76 -6.09 -8.86
N PHE A 17 -14.49 -6.56 -9.86
CA PHE A 17 -15.49 -5.75 -10.56
C PHE A 17 -16.88 -6.09 -10.06
N ASP A 18 -17.57 -5.09 -9.49
CA ASP A 18 -18.95 -5.20 -9.05
C ASP A 18 -19.87 -4.97 -10.23
N ARG A 19 -20.49 -6.02 -10.74
CA ARG A 19 -21.36 -5.97 -11.91
C ARG A 19 -22.70 -5.27 -11.63
N THR A 20 -23.13 -5.24 -10.38
CA THR A 20 -24.39 -4.62 -9.99
C THR A 20 -24.35 -3.12 -10.16
N TYR A 21 -23.25 -2.49 -9.76
CA TYR A 21 -23.09 -1.04 -9.78
C TYR A 21 -22.04 -0.56 -10.77
N GLY A 22 -21.33 -1.47 -11.43
CA GLY A 22 -20.32 -1.11 -12.41
C GLY A 22 -19.06 -0.52 -11.79
N ASN A 23 -18.75 -0.84 -10.54
CA ASN A 23 -17.61 -0.29 -9.83
C ASN A 23 -16.46 -1.30 -9.72
N THR A 24 -15.24 -0.79 -9.82
CA THR A 24 -14.04 -1.60 -9.62
C THR A 24 -13.44 -1.29 -8.25
N TYR A 25 -13.13 -2.34 -7.51
CA TYR A 25 -12.45 -2.26 -6.21
C TYR A 25 -11.14 -3.01 -6.29
N PHE A 26 -10.17 -2.60 -5.49
CA PHE A 26 -8.89 -3.27 -5.47
C PHE A 26 -8.31 -3.30 -4.06
N SER A 27 -7.32 -4.15 -3.90
CA SER A 27 -6.40 -4.14 -2.77
C SER A 27 -5.01 -4.46 -3.31
N ALA A 28 -3.98 -4.18 -2.52
CA ALA A 28 -2.63 -4.37 -3.00
C ALA A 28 -1.67 -4.70 -1.87
N ARG A 29 -0.65 -5.49 -2.21
CA ARG A 29 0.53 -5.71 -1.40
C ARG A 29 1.72 -5.24 -2.19
N VAL A 30 2.63 -4.52 -1.54
CA VAL A 30 3.81 -3.97 -2.19
C VAL A 30 5.05 -4.57 -1.58
N ILE A 31 5.90 -5.11 -2.41
CA ILE A 31 7.18 -5.68 -1.99
C ILE A 31 8.33 -4.87 -2.58
N ASP A 32 9.46 -4.82 -1.88
CA ASP A 32 10.68 -4.23 -2.39
C ASP A 32 11.49 -5.26 -3.17
N THR A 33 12.66 -4.88 -3.65
CA THR A 33 13.53 -5.76 -4.44
C THR A 33 14.15 -6.90 -3.62
N ASP A 34 14.12 -6.80 -2.30
CA ASP A 34 14.57 -7.87 -1.40
C ASP A 34 13.44 -8.87 -1.09
N GLY A 35 12.23 -8.62 -1.59
CA GLY A 35 11.08 -9.48 -1.36
C GLY A 35 10.32 -9.17 -0.08
N ASP A 36 10.67 -8.10 0.62
CA ASP A 36 9.99 -7.71 1.85
C ASP A 36 8.74 -6.90 1.54
N GLU A 37 7.65 -7.21 2.24
CA GLU A 37 6.41 -6.44 2.13
C GLU A 37 6.60 -5.09 2.83
N VAL A 38 6.41 -4.00 2.10
CA VAL A 38 6.68 -2.64 2.60
C VAL A 38 5.42 -1.79 2.71
N LEU A 39 4.33 -2.21 2.07
CA LEU A 39 3.08 -1.45 2.09
C LEU A 39 1.93 -2.40 1.76
N ARG A 40 0.78 -2.16 2.35
CA ARG A 40 -0.44 -2.87 2.03
C ARG A 40 -1.57 -1.87 1.89
N LEU A 41 -2.28 -1.91 0.76
CA LEU A 41 -3.46 -1.08 0.54
C LEU A 41 -4.71 -1.91 0.77
N PRO A 42 -5.63 -1.42 1.61
CA PRO A 42 -6.86 -2.15 1.91
C PRO A 42 -7.83 -2.13 0.73
N PHE A 43 -8.83 -3.00 0.79
CA PHE A 43 -9.93 -3.03 -0.18
C PHE A 43 -10.56 -1.65 -0.29
N GLN A 44 -10.59 -1.10 -1.51
CA GLN A 44 -11.08 0.24 -1.76
C GLN A 44 -11.51 0.42 -3.20
N TYR A 45 -12.30 1.44 -3.46
CA TYR A 45 -12.73 1.81 -4.79
C TYR A 45 -11.57 2.46 -5.56
N GLY A 46 -11.42 2.05 -6.82
CA GLY A 46 -10.43 2.63 -7.71
C GLY A 46 -10.10 1.71 -8.88
N TYR A 47 -9.64 2.30 -9.96
CA TYR A 47 -9.30 1.56 -11.18
C TYR A 47 -8.15 2.25 -11.92
N GLY A 48 -7.61 1.55 -12.92
CA GLY A 48 -6.51 2.07 -13.74
C GLY A 48 -5.24 2.28 -12.92
N SER A 49 -4.62 3.43 -13.08
CA SER A 49 -3.35 3.77 -12.41
C SER A 49 -3.53 4.30 -10.98
N HIS A 50 -4.74 4.29 -10.45
CA HIS A 50 -5.01 4.84 -9.11
C HIS A 50 -4.18 4.15 -8.03
N CYS A 51 -4.12 2.82 -8.04
CA CYS A 51 -3.31 2.05 -7.10
C CYS A 51 -1.83 2.44 -7.17
N GLN A 52 -1.28 2.50 -8.38
CA GLN A 52 0.12 2.85 -8.59
C GLN A 52 0.45 4.24 -8.03
N ARG A 53 -0.44 5.19 -8.23
CA ARG A 53 -0.26 6.55 -7.69
C ARG A 53 -0.31 6.58 -6.17
N LEU A 54 -1.22 5.82 -5.56
CA LEU A 54 -1.29 5.72 -4.10
C LEU A 54 -0.01 5.12 -3.53
N VAL A 55 0.53 4.10 -4.17
CA VAL A 55 1.79 3.47 -3.75
C VAL A 55 2.95 4.46 -3.88
N ALA A 56 3.03 5.17 -5.00
CA ALA A 56 4.08 6.16 -5.24
C ALA A 56 4.07 7.26 -4.18
N ASP A 57 2.87 7.75 -3.83
CA ASP A 57 2.72 8.77 -2.80
C ASP A 57 3.12 8.23 -1.42
N ALA A 58 2.68 7.03 -1.09
CA ALA A 58 2.96 6.43 0.22
C ALA A 58 4.45 6.12 0.43
N LEU A 59 5.13 5.69 -0.63
CA LEU A 59 6.54 5.31 -0.57
C LEU A 59 7.48 6.42 -1.03
N ASN A 60 6.93 7.57 -1.41
CA ASN A 60 7.69 8.74 -1.87
C ASN A 60 8.66 8.38 -3.00
N CYS A 61 8.13 7.77 -4.05
CA CYS A 61 8.89 7.39 -5.24
C CYS A 61 8.13 7.78 -6.51
N ALA A 62 8.80 7.66 -7.66
CA ALA A 62 8.17 7.92 -8.95
C ALA A 62 7.35 6.71 -9.39
N THR A 63 6.27 6.95 -10.14
CA THR A 63 5.43 5.85 -10.65
C THR A 63 6.21 4.91 -11.57
N GLU A 64 7.21 5.43 -12.29
CA GLU A 64 8.08 4.64 -13.17
C GLU A 64 8.94 3.63 -12.41
N GLU A 65 9.13 3.83 -11.10
CA GLU A 65 9.91 2.93 -10.24
C GLU A 65 9.08 1.76 -9.70
N ILE A 66 7.81 1.68 -10.10
CA ILE A 66 6.86 0.70 -9.62
C ILE A 66 6.41 -0.20 -10.77
N TYR A 67 6.53 -1.51 -10.58
CA TYR A 67 5.95 -2.50 -11.48
C TYR A 67 4.65 -3.02 -10.87
N VAL A 68 3.56 -2.99 -11.64
CA VAL A 68 2.26 -3.46 -11.18
C VAL A 68 1.94 -4.81 -11.80
N SER A 69 1.71 -5.80 -10.94
CA SER A 69 1.22 -7.11 -11.34
C SER A 69 -0.26 -7.17 -10.95
N LEU A 70 -1.13 -7.15 -11.95
CA LEU A 70 -2.57 -7.13 -11.74
C LEU A 70 -3.17 -8.52 -11.90
N SER A 71 -3.99 -8.93 -10.94
CA SER A 71 -4.80 -10.14 -11.03
C SER A 71 -6.24 -9.80 -10.65
N LYS A 72 -7.16 -10.69 -11.04
CA LYS A 72 -8.58 -10.52 -10.72
C LYS A 72 -9.00 -11.57 -9.70
N GLY A 73 -9.95 -11.21 -8.87
CA GLY A 73 -10.46 -12.13 -7.86
C GLY A 73 -11.89 -11.81 -7.47
N THR A 74 -12.44 -12.61 -6.59
CA THR A 74 -13.75 -12.36 -5.99
C THR A 74 -13.64 -11.26 -4.96
N GLN A 75 -14.79 -10.73 -4.53
CA GLN A 75 -14.82 -9.71 -3.48
C GLN A 75 -14.10 -10.20 -2.21
N ALA A 76 -14.37 -11.44 -1.81
CA ALA A 76 -13.75 -12.03 -0.62
C ALA A 76 -12.23 -12.14 -0.75
N GLU A 77 -11.74 -12.56 -1.93
CA GLU A 77 -10.31 -12.68 -2.20
C GLU A 77 -9.62 -11.32 -2.16
N VAL A 78 -10.23 -10.28 -2.75
CA VAL A 78 -9.65 -8.95 -2.78
C VAL A 78 -9.62 -8.32 -1.39
N LYS A 79 -10.68 -8.51 -0.60
CA LYS A 79 -10.72 -8.04 0.80
C LYS A 79 -9.65 -8.71 1.64
N SER A 80 -9.52 -10.03 1.49
CA SER A 80 -8.51 -10.82 2.21
C SER A 80 -7.09 -10.43 1.81
N TRP A 81 -6.88 -10.17 0.52
CA TRP A 81 -5.56 -9.82 -0.02
C TRP A 81 -5.00 -8.55 0.59
N GLY A 82 -5.83 -7.50 0.70
CA GLY A 82 -5.41 -6.21 1.23
C GLY A 82 -5.44 -6.10 2.74
N HIS A 83 -6.20 -6.94 3.41
CA HIS A 83 -6.50 -6.84 4.84
C HIS A 83 -7.12 -5.47 5.19
N GLU A 84 -8.21 -5.44 5.89
CA GLU A 84 -8.85 -4.19 6.31
C GLU A 84 -7.98 -3.51 7.38
N ILE A 85 -7.52 -2.31 7.07
CA ILE A 85 -6.68 -1.54 7.99
C ILE A 85 -7.58 -0.61 8.80
N THR A 86 -7.56 -0.78 10.11
CA THR A 86 -8.39 0.02 11.00
C THR A 86 -7.53 0.81 11.98
N GLY A 87 -7.88 2.08 12.18
CA GLY A 87 -7.23 2.92 13.19
C GLY A 87 -7.68 2.56 14.62
N PRO A 88 -6.98 3.07 15.65
CA PRO A 88 -5.83 3.97 15.51
C PRO A 88 -4.56 3.25 15.03
N TYR A 89 -3.62 4.03 14.51
CA TYR A 89 -2.38 3.53 13.90
C TYR A 89 -1.19 3.85 14.80
N ARG A 90 -0.32 2.86 15.00
CA ARG A 90 0.88 3.04 15.80
C ARG A 90 2.10 3.15 14.87
N VAL A 91 2.77 4.29 14.94
CA VAL A 91 3.98 4.56 14.16
C VAL A 91 5.19 4.36 15.07
N ILE A 92 6.14 3.55 14.63
CA ILE A 92 7.38 3.28 15.38
C ILE A 92 8.55 3.82 14.56
N ILE A 93 9.26 4.80 15.14
CA ILE A 93 10.45 5.43 14.55
C ILE A 93 11.54 5.39 15.61
N ASP A 94 12.71 4.83 15.26
CA ASP A 94 13.86 4.70 16.17
C ASP A 94 13.49 4.03 17.50
N GLY A 95 12.63 3.03 17.43
CA GLY A 95 12.17 2.28 18.59
C GLY A 95 11.12 2.99 19.42
N LYS A 96 10.71 4.20 19.04
CA LYS A 96 9.70 4.99 19.75
C LYS A 96 8.36 4.92 19.03
N GLY A 97 7.31 4.53 19.76
CA GLY A 97 5.96 4.43 19.22
C GLY A 97 5.11 5.65 19.50
N LYS A 98 4.32 6.07 18.53
CA LYS A 98 3.32 7.12 18.70
C LYS A 98 2.06 6.71 17.95
N THR A 99 0.90 7.00 18.53
CA THR A 99 -0.39 6.63 17.97
C THR A 99 -1.02 7.81 17.24
N TYR A 100 -1.56 7.54 16.05
CA TYR A 100 -2.27 8.54 15.24
C TYR A 100 -3.66 8.02 14.89
N ALA A 101 -4.62 8.92 14.80
CA ALA A 101 -6.01 8.57 14.53
C ALA A 101 -6.31 8.37 13.04
N THR A 102 -5.59 9.07 12.16
CA THR A 102 -5.87 9.09 10.73
C THR A 102 -4.64 8.77 9.89
N MET A 103 -4.86 8.25 8.68
CA MET A 103 -3.77 7.93 7.76
C MET A 103 -3.00 9.17 7.27
N PRO A 104 -3.62 10.32 6.97
CA PRO A 104 -2.86 11.52 6.61
C PRO A 104 -1.83 11.91 7.68
N GLU A 105 -2.19 11.79 8.97
CA GLU A 105 -1.26 12.03 10.07
C GLU A 105 -0.09 11.04 10.05
N VAL A 106 -0.39 9.76 9.76
CA VAL A 106 0.62 8.71 9.66
C VAL A 106 1.61 9.03 8.54
N TYR A 107 1.12 9.36 7.35
CA TYR A 107 1.98 9.65 6.20
C TYR A 107 2.87 10.87 6.46
N ALA A 108 2.34 11.91 7.09
CA ALA A 108 3.13 13.07 7.47
C ALA A 108 4.24 12.72 8.47
N ALA A 109 3.94 11.85 9.43
CA ALA A 109 4.87 11.44 10.47
C ALA A 109 6.05 10.62 9.94
N ILE A 110 5.82 9.79 8.91
CA ILE A 110 6.83 8.89 8.37
C ILE A 110 7.58 9.44 7.16
N GLU A 111 7.22 10.61 6.68
CA GLU A 111 7.85 11.21 5.50
C GLU A 111 9.35 11.35 5.68
N GLY A 112 10.12 10.75 4.76
CA GLY A 112 11.58 10.79 4.79
C GLY A 112 12.22 10.00 5.92
N LYS A 113 11.48 9.14 6.62
CA LYS A 113 11.98 8.41 7.79
C LYS A 113 11.85 6.91 7.62
N THR A 114 12.75 6.19 8.26
CA THR A 114 12.59 4.74 8.46
C THR A 114 11.53 4.53 9.53
N ALA A 115 10.48 3.81 9.19
CA ALA A 115 9.34 3.66 10.09
C ALA A 115 8.62 2.34 9.88
N LYS A 116 7.98 1.88 10.94
CA LYS A 116 7.08 0.73 10.93
C LYS A 116 5.72 1.21 11.41
N VAL A 117 4.65 0.87 10.70
CA VAL A 117 3.30 1.28 11.09
C VAL A 117 2.44 0.04 11.30
N LYS A 118 1.78 -0.01 12.44
CA LYS A 118 0.84 -1.07 12.79
C LYS A 118 -0.58 -0.51 12.84
N ASP A 119 -1.54 -1.31 12.41
CA ASP A 119 -2.96 -0.97 12.60
C ASP A 119 -3.44 -1.35 14.01
N SER A 120 -4.73 -1.15 14.28
CA SER A 120 -5.30 -1.44 15.59
C SER A 120 -5.26 -2.92 15.96
N SER A 121 -5.14 -3.81 14.98
CA SER A 121 -5.01 -5.25 15.22
C SER A 121 -3.57 -5.68 15.53
N GLY A 122 -2.62 -4.77 15.40
CA GLY A 122 -1.20 -5.06 15.58
C GLY A 122 -0.49 -5.54 14.31
N THR A 123 -1.19 -5.55 13.18
CA THR A 123 -0.58 -5.96 11.91
C THR A 123 0.29 -4.83 11.35
N VAL A 124 1.54 -5.16 11.01
CA VAL A 124 2.43 -4.21 10.32
C VAL A 124 1.98 -4.11 8.87
N PHE A 125 1.57 -2.93 8.44
CA PHE A 125 1.11 -2.72 7.07
C PHE A 125 1.95 -1.72 6.28
N ILE A 126 2.83 -0.98 6.94
CA ILE A 126 3.85 -0.14 6.32
C ILE A 126 5.17 -0.42 7.02
N GLN A 127 6.20 -0.72 6.23
CA GLN A 127 7.55 -0.84 6.74
C GLN A 127 8.48 -0.12 5.79
N ARG A 128 8.97 1.03 6.21
CA ARG A 128 9.85 1.90 5.46
C ARG A 128 11.28 1.73 5.95
N LYS A 129 12.16 1.41 5.04
CA LYS A 129 13.58 1.26 5.36
C LYS A 129 14.36 2.51 4.99
#